data_cbc69826a7e2b7023d3489c5d8754ac8
#
_entry.id   cbc69826a7e2b7023d3489c5d8754ac8
#
_cell.length_a   1.000
_cell.length_b   1.000
_cell.length_c   1.000
_cell.angle_alpha   90.00
_cell.angle_beta   90.00
_cell.angle_gamma   90.00
#
_symmetry.space_group_name_H-M   'P 1'
#
loop_
_entity.id
_entity.type
_entity.pdbx_description
1 polymer ?
#
loop_
_entity_poly.entity_id
_entity_poly.type
_entity_poly.pdbx_seq_one_letter_code
_entity_poly.pdbx_strand_id
1 'polypeptide(L)'
;METVVTTLPEEGGVGPSPKMLLLLLLLGTGSGLAAVVSQYPSRVICKTGTSVKIECRCLDFQATTMFWYRQFQKQSLILMATSNEGSSVTYEQGIKRDKFPINHPNLTFSTLTVTNAHPEDSSFYICSARDTAPGRDQRPRQEPPAAGPLPQRGP
;
A
#
# COMPACT_ATOMS: atom_id res chain seq x y z
N MET A 1 21.95 12.54 20.14
CA MET A 1 20.49 12.55 20.02
C MET A 1 20.11 11.53 18.98
N GLU A 2 19.26 10.59 19.29
CA GLU A 2 18.90 9.50 18.40
C GLU A 2 17.58 9.80 17.71
N THR A 3 17.49 9.48 16.42
CA THR A 3 16.28 9.63 15.59
C THR A 3 15.68 8.26 15.36
N VAL A 4 14.39 8.11 15.59
CA VAL A 4 13.66 6.86 15.38
C VAL A 4 12.82 6.98 14.12
N VAL A 5 13.13 6.18 13.11
CA VAL A 5 12.30 5.96 11.91
C VAL A 5 11.61 4.61 12.11
N THR A 6 10.29 4.61 12.19
CA THR A 6 9.50 3.38 12.33
C THR A 6 8.67 3.17 11.07
N THR A 7 8.73 1.97 10.55
CA THR A 7 7.80 1.47 9.52
C THR A 7 6.79 0.56 10.22
N LEU A 8 5.63 0.33 9.62
CA LEU A 8 4.68 -0.62 10.19
C LEU A 8 5.34 -2.00 10.29
N PRO A 9 5.27 -2.69 11.45
CA PRO A 9 5.78 -4.04 11.59
C PRO A 9 4.96 -4.96 10.69
N GLU A 10 5.64 -5.90 10.02
CA GLU A 10 4.97 -7.14 9.65
C GLU A 10 4.40 -7.75 10.94
N GLU A 11 3.14 -8.10 10.93
CA GLU A 11 2.50 -8.74 12.07
C GLU A 11 3.26 -10.02 12.44
N GLY A 12 4.21 -9.88 13.36
CA GLY A 12 4.83 -11.00 14.06
C GLY A 12 3.77 -11.68 14.92
N GLY A 13 3.33 -12.86 14.46
CA GLY A 13 2.18 -13.58 14.97
C GLY A 13 2.13 -13.74 16.47
N VAL A 14 1.19 -13.06 17.11
CA VAL A 14 0.45 -13.62 18.22
C VAL A 14 -0.74 -14.33 17.58
N GLY A 15 -0.70 -15.66 17.58
CA GLY A 15 -1.75 -16.48 16.98
C GLY A 15 -3.12 -16.10 17.57
N PRO A 16 -4.16 -16.05 16.74
CA PRO A 16 -5.50 -15.71 17.19
C PRO A 16 -5.96 -16.71 18.26
N SER A 17 -6.69 -16.22 19.27
CA SER A 17 -7.26 -17.08 20.30
C SER A 17 -8.16 -18.15 19.65
N PRO A 18 -8.32 -19.33 20.25
CA PRO A 18 -9.09 -20.43 19.64
C PRO A 18 -10.54 -20.04 19.30
N LYS A 19 -11.13 -19.08 20.01
CA LYS A 19 -12.45 -18.53 19.70
C LYS A 19 -12.45 -17.63 18.45
N MET A 20 -11.36 -16.90 18.20
CA MET A 20 -11.18 -16.06 17.03
C MET A 20 -10.90 -16.91 15.79
N LEU A 21 -10.16 -18.02 15.95
CA LEU A 21 -9.90 -19.00 14.90
C LEU A 21 -11.20 -19.66 14.40
N LEU A 22 -12.10 -20.00 15.32
CA LEU A 22 -13.41 -20.58 15.00
C LEU A 22 -14.30 -19.60 14.23
N LEU A 23 -14.28 -18.31 14.61
CA LEU A 23 -15.02 -17.26 13.93
C LEU A 23 -14.49 -17.01 12.50
N LEU A 24 -13.17 -17.05 12.31
CA LEU A 24 -12.52 -16.93 11.00
C LEU A 24 -12.83 -18.11 10.07
N LEU A 25 -12.96 -19.33 10.63
CA LEU A 25 -13.35 -20.52 9.87
C LEU A 25 -14.83 -20.48 9.44
N LEU A 26 -15.70 -19.78 10.18
CA LEU A 26 -17.11 -19.63 9.85
C LEU A 26 -17.39 -18.50 8.84
N LEU A 27 -16.45 -17.55 8.64
CA LEU A 27 -16.60 -16.42 7.72
C LEU A 27 -16.22 -16.72 6.27
N GLY A 28 -15.95 -17.97 5.95
CA GLY A 28 -15.81 -18.43 4.57
C GLY A 28 -14.53 -17.96 3.89
N THR A 29 -13.80 -18.90 3.36
CA THR A 29 -12.60 -18.72 2.55
C THR A 29 -12.89 -17.99 1.25
N GLY A 30 -13.02 -16.69 1.31
CA GLY A 30 -12.79 -15.84 0.14
C GLY A 30 -11.31 -15.92 -0.18
N SER A 31 -10.89 -16.77 -1.12
CA SER A 31 -9.53 -16.79 -1.65
C SER A 31 -9.30 -15.54 -2.52
N GLY A 32 -9.37 -14.38 -1.91
CA GLY A 32 -8.76 -13.18 -2.45
C GLY A 32 -7.26 -13.32 -2.23
N LEU A 33 -6.49 -13.50 -3.29
CA LEU A 33 -5.05 -13.24 -3.24
C LEU A 33 -4.89 -11.79 -2.79
N ALA A 34 -4.64 -11.59 -1.49
CA ALA A 34 -4.36 -10.27 -0.97
C ALA A 34 -3.03 -9.81 -1.56
N ALA A 35 -3.05 -8.70 -2.26
CA ALA A 35 -1.83 -8.04 -2.71
C ALA A 35 -0.99 -7.67 -1.47
N VAL A 36 0.20 -8.22 -1.36
CA VAL A 36 1.07 -8.01 -0.20
C VAL A 36 2.12 -6.97 -0.53
N VAL A 37 2.18 -5.92 0.27
CA VAL A 37 3.26 -4.93 0.26
C VAL A 37 4.12 -5.16 1.49
N SER A 38 5.41 -5.39 1.29
CA SER A 38 6.39 -5.52 2.37
C SER A 38 7.28 -4.29 2.45
N GLN A 39 7.69 -3.92 3.64
CA GLN A 39 8.49 -2.75 3.90
C GLN A 39 9.67 -3.08 4.82
N TYR A 40 10.86 -2.61 4.46
CA TYR A 40 12.09 -2.87 5.21
C TYR A 40 12.96 -1.60 5.28
N PRO A 41 13.62 -1.36 6.42
CA PRO A 41 13.49 -2.06 7.69
C PRO A 41 12.20 -1.68 8.41
N SER A 42 11.72 -2.55 9.32
CA SER A 42 10.51 -2.30 10.12
C SER A 42 10.73 -1.20 11.17
N ARG A 43 11.96 -1.03 11.64
CA ARG A 43 12.35 0.00 12.61
C ARG A 43 13.82 0.37 12.43
N VAL A 44 14.12 1.65 12.53
CA VAL A 44 15.50 2.17 12.54
C VAL A 44 15.67 3.16 13.66
N ILE A 45 16.77 3.03 14.37
CA ILE A 45 17.29 4.04 15.32
C ILE A 45 18.64 4.46 14.76
N CYS A 46 18.82 5.72 14.47
CA CYS A 46 20.04 6.24 13.88
C CYS A 46 20.54 7.50 14.60
N LYS A 47 21.80 7.82 14.39
CA LYS A 47 22.38 9.09 14.86
C LYS A 47 21.85 10.24 14.00
N THR A 48 21.70 11.41 14.61
CA THR A 48 21.41 12.66 13.89
C THR A 48 22.42 12.89 12.78
N GLY A 49 21.97 13.31 11.62
CA GLY A 49 22.80 13.51 10.44
C GLY A 49 22.94 12.29 9.54
N THR A 50 22.54 11.11 10.00
CA THR A 50 22.56 9.88 9.15
C THR A 50 21.43 9.89 8.16
N SER A 51 21.65 9.31 6.98
CA SER A 51 20.57 9.06 6.02
C SER A 51 20.03 7.64 6.18
N VAL A 52 18.70 7.51 6.21
CA VAL A 52 17.99 6.24 6.38
C VAL A 52 17.22 5.92 5.11
N LYS A 53 17.45 4.74 4.55
CA LYS A 53 16.73 4.23 3.39
C LYS A 53 15.66 3.23 3.82
N ILE A 54 14.44 3.41 3.32
CA ILE A 54 13.31 2.53 3.53
C ILE A 54 12.95 1.93 2.17
N GLU A 55 12.82 0.61 2.12
CA GLU A 55 12.45 -0.14 0.92
C GLU A 55 11.00 -0.59 1.00
N CYS A 56 10.31 -0.52 -0.12
CA CYS A 56 8.96 -0.99 -0.31
C CYS A 56 8.94 -1.99 -1.46
N ARG A 57 8.42 -3.19 -1.22
CA ARG A 57 8.36 -4.27 -2.21
C ARG A 57 6.93 -4.78 -2.34
N CYS A 58 6.47 -4.92 -3.58
CA CYS A 58 5.23 -5.60 -3.91
C CYS A 58 5.52 -7.08 -4.15
N LEU A 59 4.83 -7.94 -3.40
CA LEU A 59 4.89 -9.37 -3.56
C LEU A 59 3.67 -9.82 -4.37
N ASP A 60 3.87 -10.63 -5.39
CA ASP A 60 2.83 -11.24 -6.22
C ASP A 60 1.95 -10.30 -7.05
N PHE A 61 2.32 -9.02 -7.17
CA PHE A 61 1.65 -8.08 -8.07
C PHE A 61 2.57 -6.96 -8.55
N GLN A 62 2.15 -6.29 -9.62
CA GLN A 62 2.86 -5.16 -10.22
C GLN A 62 2.16 -3.85 -9.87
N ALA A 63 2.88 -2.92 -9.25
CA ALA A 63 2.37 -1.62 -8.86
C ALA A 63 2.88 -0.54 -9.83
N THR A 64 2.02 -0.01 -10.65
CA THR A 64 2.35 1.15 -11.50
C THR A 64 2.44 2.43 -10.71
N THR A 65 1.73 2.50 -9.59
CA THR A 65 1.73 3.68 -8.71
C THR A 65 1.99 3.25 -7.28
N MET A 66 2.96 3.89 -6.64
CA MET A 66 3.24 3.75 -5.22
C MET A 66 3.06 5.08 -4.50
N PHE A 67 2.58 5.01 -3.27
CA PHE A 67 2.30 6.15 -2.41
C PHE A 67 3.15 6.04 -1.16
N TRP A 68 3.76 7.15 -0.76
CA TRP A 68 4.50 7.25 0.47
C TRP A 68 3.79 8.19 1.43
N TYR A 69 3.59 7.72 2.65
CA TYR A 69 2.91 8.44 3.72
C TYR A 69 3.82 8.62 4.91
N ARG A 70 3.48 9.61 5.72
CA ARG A 70 4.11 9.88 7.01
C ARG A 70 3.05 10.08 8.08
N GLN A 71 3.30 9.52 9.27
CA GLN A 71 2.45 9.72 10.43
C GLN A 71 3.28 10.02 11.66
N PHE A 72 3.10 11.17 12.27
CA PHE A 72 3.63 11.48 13.59
C PHE A 72 2.76 10.82 14.65
N GLN A 73 3.34 10.63 15.86
CA GLN A 73 2.58 10.08 16.98
C GLN A 73 1.31 10.90 17.23
N LYS A 74 0.17 10.19 17.34
CA LYS A 74 -1.16 10.79 17.62
C LYS A 74 -1.64 11.82 16.58
N GLN A 75 -1.06 11.83 15.39
CA GLN A 75 -1.49 12.66 14.28
C GLN A 75 -2.08 11.82 13.14
N SER A 76 -2.77 12.48 12.24
CA SER A 76 -3.30 11.85 11.03
C SER A 76 -2.18 11.42 10.09
N LEU A 77 -2.47 10.39 9.31
CA LEU A 77 -1.62 9.97 8.20
C LEU A 77 -1.65 11.04 7.11
N ILE A 78 -0.49 11.48 6.64
CA ILE A 78 -0.36 12.45 5.55
C ILE A 78 0.33 11.82 4.35
N LEU A 79 -0.18 12.05 3.16
CA LEU A 79 0.49 11.69 1.91
C LEU A 79 1.73 12.58 1.76
N MET A 80 2.85 12.00 1.43
CA MET A 80 4.10 12.70 1.15
C MET A 80 4.34 12.84 -0.34
N ALA A 81 4.12 11.75 -1.06
CA ALA A 81 4.39 11.71 -2.49
C ALA A 81 3.70 10.53 -3.17
N THR A 82 3.48 10.70 -4.46
CA THR A 82 3.02 9.67 -5.39
C THR A 82 4.12 9.43 -6.42
N SER A 83 4.50 8.18 -6.63
CA SER A 83 5.49 7.79 -7.63
C SER A 83 4.89 6.81 -8.63
N ASN A 84 5.07 7.11 -9.92
CA ASN A 84 4.74 6.19 -11.01
C ASN A 84 6.03 5.62 -11.58
N GLU A 85 5.98 4.34 -11.99
CA GLU A 85 7.14 3.70 -12.60
C GLU A 85 7.66 4.51 -13.79
N GLY A 86 8.98 4.69 -13.84
CA GLY A 86 9.68 5.36 -14.95
C GLY A 86 9.36 6.84 -15.12
N SER A 87 8.57 7.45 -14.22
CA SER A 87 8.23 8.86 -14.29
C SER A 87 8.72 9.66 -13.06
N SER A 88 8.60 10.96 -13.12
CA SER A 88 8.97 11.84 -12.00
C SER A 88 8.01 11.64 -10.83
N VAL A 89 8.57 11.67 -9.61
CA VAL A 89 7.81 11.63 -8.36
C VAL A 89 7.11 12.96 -8.14
N THR A 90 5.81 12.91 -7.84
CA THR A 90 5.00 14.06 -7.44
C THR A 90 4.99 14.15 -5.93
N TYR A 91 5.49 15.25 -5.39
CA TYR A 91 5.52 15.53 -3.94
C TYR A 91 4.37 16.43 -3.54
N GLU A 92 3.78 16.13 -2.39
CA GLU A 92 2.76 16.98 -1.79
C GLU A 92 3.34 18.30 -1.27
N GLN A 93 2.47 19.29 -1.11
CA GLN A 93 2.87 20.62 -0.63
C GLN A 93 3.56 20.53 0.74
N GLY A 94 4.71 21.18 0.88
CA GLY A 94 5.50 21.20 2.11
C GLY A 94 6.48 20.03 2.26
N ILE A 95 6.43 19.01 1.39
CA ILE A 95 7.40 17.91 1.38
C ILE A 95 8.57 18.24 0.47
N LYS A 96 9.77 18.29 1.04
CA LYS A 96 10.98 18.65 0.31
C LYS A 96 11.59 17.41 -0.35
N ARG A 97 11.76 17.43 -1.66
CA ARG A 97 12.35 16.32 -2.44
C ARG A 97 13.76 15.98 -1.95
N ASP A 98 14.58 16.97 -1.64
CA ASP A 98 15.96 16.74 -1.20
C ASP A 98 16.06 16.10 0.19
N LYS A 99 15.05 16.34 1.02
CA LYS A 99 14.93 15.72 2.34
C LYS A 99 14.41 14.28 2.26
N PHE A 100 13.51 14.03 1.31
CA PHE A 100 12.81 12.75 1.14
C PHE A 100 12.90 12.24 -0.31
N PRO A 101 14.13 11.99 -0.84
CA PRO A 101 14.23 11.45 -2.17
C PRO A 101 13.57 10.07 -2.28
N ILE A 102 12.72 9.92 -3.30
CA ILE A 102 12.01 8.68 -3.62
C ILE A 102 12.48 8.20 -4.98
N ASN A 103 12.66 6.88 -5.11
CA ASN A 103 12.98 6.21 -6.35
C ASN A 103 12.03 5.03 -6.57
N HIS A 104 11.48 4.90 -7.78
CA HIS A 104 10.56 3.84 -8.20
C HIS A 104 11.07 3.25 -9.52
N PRO A 105 12.09 2.36 -9.46
CA PRO A 105 12.78 1.91 -10.66
C PRO A 105 12.02 0.83 -11.45
N ASN A 106 11.08 0.15 -10.82
CA ASN A 106 10.29 -0.90 -11.46
C ASN A 106 8.98 -1.14 -10.71
N LEU A 107 8.07 -1.91 -11.32
CA LEU A 107 6.71 -2.17 -10.86
C LEU A 107 6.58 -2.92 -9.51
N THR A 108 7.69 -3.38 -8.94
CA THR A 108 7.66 -4.18 -7.70
C THR A 108 8.45 -3.55 -6.56
N PHE A 109 9.12 -2.41 -6.81
CA PHE A 109 10.07 -1.87 -5.85
C PHE A 109 10.13 -0.34 -5.86
N SER A 110 10.05 0.24 -4.68
CA SER A 110 10.27 1.66 -4.45
C SER A 110 11.08 1.90 -3.19
N THR A 111 11.76 3.02 -3.11
CA THR A 111 12.51 3.43 -1.92
C THR A 111 12.22 4.87 -1.56
N LEU A 112 12.16 5.12 -0.26
CA LEU A 112 12.18 6.45 0.34
C LEU A 112 13.46 6.59 1.16
N THR A 113 14.18 7.68 0.99
CA THR A 113 15.33 8.00 1.86
C THR A 113 14.99 9.21 2.72
N VAL A 114 15.23 9.12 4.01
CA VAL A 114 15.24 10.27 4.92
C VAL A 114 16.67 10.77 5.00
N THR A 115 16.99 11.85 4.30
CA THR A 115 18.35 12.38 4.26
C THR A 115 18.64 13.22 5.49
N ASN A 116 19.87 13.13 6.01
CA ASN A 116 20.31 13.94 7.14
C ASN A 116 19.25 13.96 8.25
N ALA A 117 18.94 12.77 8.80
CA ALA A 117 17.84 12.57 9.74
C ALA A 117 18.06 13.36 11.05
N HIS A 118 17.01 14.01 11.50
CA HIS A 118 16.94 14.79 12.75
C HIS A 118 15.79 14.26 13.62
N PRO A 119 15.73 14.61 14.93
CA PRO A 119 14.68 14.14 15.82
C PRO A 119 13.25 14.44 15.35
N GLU A 120 13.05 15.55 14.65
CA GLU A 120 11.77 15.93 14.04
C GLU A 120 11.36 15.02 12.86
N ASP A 121 12.28 14.21 12.34
CA ASP A 121 11.96 13.20 11.34
C ASP A 121 11.46 11.88 11.94
N SER A 122 11.50 11.75 13.27
CA SER A 122 10.98 10.57 13.96
C SER A 122 9.50 10.41 13.70
N SER A 123 9.11 9.35 12.97
CA SER A 123 7.79 9.20 12.42
C SER A 123 7.56 7.78 11.93
N PHE A 124 6.31 7.41 11.72
CA PHE A 124 5.98 6.24 10.90
C PHE A 124 6.03 6.64 9.44
N TYR A 125 6.78 5.90 8.64
CA TYR A 125 6.80 6.01 7.19
C TYR A 125 6.16 4.76 6.61
N ILE A 126 5.18 4.93 5.73
CA ILE A 126 4.34 3.86 5.23
C ILE A 126 4.30 3.95 3.72
N CYS A 127 4.50 2.83 3.03
CA CYS A 127 4.22 2.74 1.61
C CYS A 127 2.92 1.97 1.35
N SER A 128 2.24 2.33 0.30
CA SER A 128 1.17 1.54 -0.29
C SER A 128 1.32 1.54 -1.81
N ALA A 129 0.70 0.57 -2.44
CA ALA A 129 0.81 0.36 -3.88
C ALA A 129 -0.56 0.20 -4.50
N ARG A 130 -0.70 0.70 -5.74
CA ARG A 130 -1.87 0.47 -6.58
C ARG A 130 -1.44 -0.41 -7.75
N ASP A 131 -2.10 -1.54 -7.89
CA ASP A 131 -2.10 -2.30 -9.12
C ASP A 131 -3.02 -1.61 -10.14
N THR A 132 -2.52 -1.34 -11.33
CA THR A 132 -3.35 -1.15 -12.49
C THR A 132 -3.42 -2.49 -13.23
N ALA A 133 -3.99 -3.50 -12.61
CA ALA A 133 -4.48 -4.60 -13.43
C ALA A 133 -5.35 -3.96 -14.51
N PRO A 134 -5.10 -4.23 -15.81
CA PRO A 134 -6.04 -3.86 -16.85
C PRO A 134 -7.37 -4.43 -16.38
N GLY A 135 -8.35 -3.55 -16.16
CA GLY A 135 -9.59 -3.90 -15.51
C GLY A 135 -10.03 -5.27 -16.00
N ARG A 136 -10.20 -6.20 -15.10
CA ARG A 136 -11.13 -7.28 -15.36
C ARG A 136 -12.42 -6.55 -15.63
N ASP A 137 -12.62 -6.30 -16.92
CA ASP A 137 -13.85 -5.83 -17.48
C ASP A 137 -14.94 -6.76 -16.93
N GLN A 138 -15.52 -6.37 -15.80
CA GLN A 138 -16.79 -6.91 -15.40
C GLN A 138 -17.74 -6.32 -16.43
N ARG A 139 -17.73 -6.91 -17.64
CA ARG A 139 -18.83 -6.72 -18.55
C ARG A 139 -20.09 -6.94 -17.72
N PRO A 140 -20.95 -5.94 -17.61
CA PRO A 140 -22.24 -6.16 -17.00
C PRO A 140 -22.82 -7.39 -17.69
N ARG A 141 -23.13 -8.42 -16.91
CA ARG A 141 -23.80 -9.62 -17.42
C ARG A 141 -25.03 -9.10 -18.14
N GLN A 142 -25.02 -9.09 -19.47
CA GLN A 142 -26.22 -8.79 -20.22
C GLN A 142 -27.24 -9.83 -19.81
N GLU A 143 -28.27 -9.38 -19.14
CA GLU A 143 -29.45 -10.22 -18.90
C GLU A 143 -29.95 -10.67 -20.26
N PRO A 144 -30.26 -11.96 -20.44
CA PRO A 144 -30.87 -12.43 -21.67
C PRO A 144 -32.15 -11.62 -21.93
N PRO A 145 -32.43 -11.22 -23.16
CA PRO A 145 -33.63 -10.46 -23.47
C PRO A 145 -34.86 -11.22 -22.96
N ALA A 146 -35.71 -10.49 -22.23
CA ALA A 146 -36.95 -11.03 -21.70
C ALA A 146 -37.72 -11.73 -22.82
N ALA A 147 -38.10 -12.97 -22.57
CA ALA A 147 -38.88 -13.75 -23.52
C ALA A 147 -40.16 -12.96 -23.87
N GLY A 148 -40.31 -12.61 -25.13
CA GLY A 148 -41.47 -11.94 -25.65
C GLY A 148 -42.75 -12.74 -25.36
N PRO A 149 -43.92 -12.08 -25.31
CA PRO A 149 -45.17 -12.76 -25.00
C PRO A 149 -45.47 -13.85 -26.05
N LEU A 150 -45.86 -15.02 -25.54
CA LEU A 150 -46.27 -16.14 -26.36
C LEU A 150 -47.41 -15.73 -27.31
N PRO A 151 -47.42 -16.18 -28.57
CA PRO A 151 -48.53 -15.90 -29.49
C PRO A 151 -49.79 -16.55 -28.98
N GLN A 152 -50.82 -15.75 -28.74
CA GLN A 152 -52.15 -16.24 -28.38
C GLN A 152 -52.74 -16.97 -29.58
N ARG A 153 -53.12 -18.26 -29.39
CA ARG A 153 -53.93 -18.97 -30.35
C ARG A 153 -55.31 -18.38 -30.31
N GLY A 154 -55.72 -17.76 -31.42
CA GLY A 154 -57.13 -17.39 -31.62
C GLY A 154 -57.99 -18.61 -31.93
N PRO A 155 -59.33 -18.45 -31.83
CA PRO A 155 -60.33 -19.54 -31.94
C PRO A 155 -60.41 -20.19 -33.31
#